data_a854e0f7dffa11757350609ab2769cf9
#
_entry.id   a854e0f7dffa11757350609ab2769cf9
#
_cell.length_a   1.000
_cell.length_b   1.000
_cell.length_c   1.000
_cell.angle_alpha   90.00
_cell.angle_beta   90.00
_cell.angle_gamma   90.00
#
_symmetry.space_group_name_H-M   'P 1'
#
loop_
_entity.id
_entity.type
_entity.pdbx_description
1 polymer ?
#
loop_
_entity_poly.entity_id
_entity_poly.type
_entity_poly.pdbx_seq_one_letter_code
_entity_poly.pdbx_strand_id
1 'polypeptide(L)'
;MLKFIIFLFLDVVAFSGVLVATLPFVINNFGGSVLLITVAFGLFSFFQFFVSPFWGNLSDKVGRKPLLILNCIAELIANILLAIATSLPIIFLARVVAGLFKTNVSVGTAYIADITDEKNRAKGMGMFGVAFGLGFTFGPLAGGLIAGSNYTQETLSLVAWLAATINLLNLIFVSIFFKETLPKEKKIQTKNNNLSKQIEVVKNPLLLPYFLLIFFIYVAFSGMEGTIAVWTKETFTWGPKEVGFVMLLAGFCQIIVQGILLRILIKRFDEIKLIASGFVSLIFGFSLIPTENIYLIPVAIIFLSYGIGISNPCINSILSKKSENNKGLVLGTGYSCQAAARFIGQPLAGFIFLNFGKNVPFYFDAAFLVVV
;
A
#
# COMPACT_ATOMS: atom_id res chain seq x y z
N MET A 1 12.21 -15.57 -11.55
CA MET A 1 11.04 -15.43 -10.69
C MET A 1 11.42 -15.34 -9.20
N LEU A 2 11.99 -16.38 -8.57
CA LEU A 2 12.32 -16.37 -7.13
C LEU A 2 13.15 -15.14 -6.69
N LYS A 3 14.18 -14.78 -7.44
CA LYS A 3 15.01 -13.58 -7.15
C LYS A 3 14.17 -12.30 -7.05
N PHE A 4 13.21 -12.12 -7.94
CA PHE A 4 12.34 -10.95 -7.94
C PHE A 4 11.38 -10.94 -6.72
N ILE A 5 10.86 -12.10 -6.34
CA ILE A 5 10.00 -12.26 -5.16
C ILE A 5 10.74 -11.91 -3.87
N ILE A 6 11.99 -12.39 -3.72
CA ILE A 6 12.85 -12.06 -2.57
C ILE A 6 13.13 -10.55 -2.53
N PHE A 7 13.51 -9.95 -3.66
CA PHE A 7 13.72 -8.50 -3.77
C PHE A 7 12.49 -7.72 -3.31
N LEU A 8 11.30 -8.04 -3.89
CA LEU A 8 10.07 -7.33 -3.58
C LEU A 8 9.66 -7.51 -2.11
N PHE A 9 9.79 -8.71 -1.57
CA PHE A 9 9.49 -8.98 -0.17
C PHE A 9 10.35 -8.11 0.76
N LEU A 10 11.66 -8.07 0.54
CA LEU A 10 12.59 -7.27 1.34
C LEU A 10 12.36 -5.76 1.17
N ASP A 11 12.06 -5.30 -0.07
CA ASP A 11 11.72 -3.89 -0.34
C ASP A 11 10.47 -3.47 0.43
N VAL A 12 9.42 -4.31 0.43
CA VAL A 12 8.18 -4.02 1.14
C VAL A 12 8.33 -4.14 2.65
N VAL A 13 9.11 -5.10 3.16
CA VAL A 13 9.42 -5.22 4.60
C VAL A 13 10.11 -3.94 5.10
N ALA A 14 11.14 -3.46 4.41
CA ALA A 14 11.85 -2.24 4.78
C ALA A 14 10.92 -1.02 4.76
N PHE A 15 10.15 -0.87 3.68
CA PHE A 15 9.21 0.23 3.52
C PHE A 15 8.12 0.24 4.58
N SER A 16 7.39 -0.87 4.76
CA SER A 16 6.22 -0.94 5.63
C SER A 16 6.59 -0.95 7.12
N GLY A 17 7.75 -1.51 7.48
CA GLY A 17 8.25 -1.51 8.85
C GLY A 17 8.50 -0.10 9.37
N VAL A 18 9.07 0.77 8.55
CA VAL A 18 9.26 2.17 8.89
C VAL A 18 7.95 2.95 8.79
N LEU A 19 7.21 2.78 7.69
CA LEU A 19 6.03 3.59 7.41
C LEU A 19 4.93 3.39 8.45
N VAL A 20 4.49 2.15 8.64
CA VAL A 20 3.27 1.86 9.41
C VAL A 20 3.56 1.82 10.91
N ALA A 21 4.66 1.16 11.31
CA ALA A 21 4.93 0.92 12.71
C ALA A 21 5.64 2.08 13.42
N THR A 22 6.45 2.88 12.73
CA THR A 22 7.31 3.86 13.41
C THR A 22 7.11 5.31 13.00
N LEU A 23 6.80 5.60 11.73
CA LEU A 23 6.70 6.97 11.24
C LEU A 23 5.70 7.86 12.04
N PRO A 24 4.50 7.38 12.44
CA PRO A 24 3.59 8.16 13.26
C PRO A 24 4.22 8.61 14.59
N PHE A 25 4.98 7.72 15.19
CA PHE A 25 5.66 7.98 16.47
C PHE A 25 6.86 8.94 16.30
N VAL A 26 7.62 8.80 15.20
CA VAL A 26 8.71 9.73 14.85
C VAL A 26 8.17 11.15 14.70
N ILE A 27 7.12 11.34 13.90
CA ILE A 27 6.53 12.66 13.67
C ILE A 27 5.98 13.24 14.99
N ASN A 28 5.33 12.41 15.79
CA ASN A 28 4.81 12.82 17.09
C ASN A 28 5.93 13.26 18.06
N ASN A 29 7.08 12.58 18.08
CA ASN A 29 8.24 12.96 18.90
C ASN A 29 8.80 14.36 18.54
N PHE A 30 8.66 14.77 17.28
CA PHE A 30 9.02 16.12 16.82
C PHE A 30 7.88 17.13 16.96
N GLY A 31 6.86 16.84 17.77
CA GLY A 31 5.72 17.75 18.01
C GLY A 31 4.73 17.83 16.84
N GLY A 32 4.80 16.89 15.89
CA GLY A 32 3.87 16.84 14.75
C GLY A 32 2.49 16.37 15.16
N SER A 33 1.46 17.06 14.66
CA SER A 33 0.06 16.68 14.84
C SER A 33 -0.33 15.46 14.00
N VAL A 34 -1.49 14.87 14.31
CA VAL A 34 -2.06 13.77 13.52
C VAL A 34 -2.23 14.15 12.04
N LEU A 35 -2.60 15.40 11.78
CA LEU A 35 -2.70 15.92 10.41
C LEU A 35 -1.34 15.85 9.68
N LEU A 36 -0.24 16.23 10.34
CA LEU A 36 1.10 16.13 9.76
C LEU A 36 1.52 14.69 9.50
N ILE A 37 1.15 13.75 10.37
CA ILE A 37 1.37 12.32 10.19
C ILE A 37 0.66 11.84 8.92
N THR A 38 -0.64 12.10 8.81
CA THR A 38 -1.44 11.66 7.68
C THR A 38 -1.07 12.37 6.37
N VAL A 39 -0.65 13.65 6.43
CA VAL A 39 -0.08 14.37 5.28
C VAL A 39 1.24 13.73 4.83
N ALA A 40 2.11 13.28 5.74
CA ALA A 40 3.36 12.60 5.36
C ALA A 40 3.10 11.27 4.61
N PHE A 41 2.05 10.53 5.00
CA PHE A 41 1.58 9.34 4.26
C PHE A 41 1.00 9.73 2.91
N GLY A 42 0.11 10.75 2.89
CA GLY A 42 -0.54 11.24 1.67
C GLY A 42 0.45 11.81 0.64
N LEU A 43 1.50 12.48 1.12
CA LEU A 43 2.54 13.07 0.28
C LEU A 43 3.29 12.00 -0.54
N PHE A 44 3.62 10.87 0.09
CA PHE A 44 4.19 9.73 -0.62
C PHE A 44 3.24 9.24 -1.74
N SER A 45 1.95 9.05 -1.41
CA SER A 45 0.94 8.57 -2.36
C SER A 45 0.67 9.59 -3.48
N PHE A 46 0.73 10.88 -3.18
CA PHE A 46 0.63 11.97 -4.16
C PHE A 46 1.72 11.86 -5.21
N PHE A 47 2.98 11.85 -4.81
CA PHE A 47 4.08 11.73 -5.75
C PHE A 47 4.03 10.42 -6.53
N GLN A 48 3.77 9.30 -5.86
CA GLN A 48 3.64 8.00 -6.52
C GLN A 48 2.55 8.02 -7.61
N PHE A 49 1.40 8.64 -7.36
CA PHE A 49 0.32 8.75 -8.34
C PHE A 49 0.77 9.46 -9.63
N PHE A 50 1.40 10.63 -9.49
CA PHE A 50 1.81 11.44 -10.65
C PHE A 50 2.98 10.84 -11.42
N VAL A 51 3.94 10.23 -10.74
CA VAL A 51 5.17 9.75 -11.39
C VAL A 51 5.09 8.29 -11.86
N SER A 52 4.15 7.49 -11.35
CA SER A 52 4.05 6.06 -11.71
C SER A 52 3.88 5.82 -13.23
N PRO A 53 3.02 6.57 -13.97
CA PRO A 53 2.93 6.44 -15.42
C PRO A 53 4.22 6.84 -16.14
N PHE A 54 4.93 7.87 -15.63
CA PHE A 54 6.21 8.31 -16.19
C PHE A 54 7.26 7.19 -16.07
N TRP A 55 7.40 6.58 -14.89
CA TRP A 55 8.35 5.49 -14.67
C TRP A 55 8.01 4.24 -15.49
N GLY A 56 6.72 3.90 -15.65
CA GLY A 56 6.28 2.84 -16.53
C GLY A 56 6.76 3.05 -17.97
N ASN A 57 6.47 4.24 -18.54
CA ASN A 57 6.89 4.60 -19.89
C ASN A 57 8.42 4.67 -20.03
N LEU A 58 9.12 5.21 -19.03
CA LEU A 58 10.59 5.29 -19.06
C LEU A 58 11.21 3.89 -19.00
N SER A 59 10.60 2.94 -18.26
CA SER A 59 11.07 1.56 -18.18
C SER A 59 11.02 0.85 -19.54
N ASP A 60 10.08 1.22 -20.40
CA ASP A 60 9.98 0.69 -21.77
C ASP A 60 11.07 1.23 -22.72
N LYS A 61 11.77 2.29 -22.30
CA LYS A 61 12.86 2.92 -23.07
C LYS A 61 14.24 2.54 -22.57
N VAL A 62 14.47 2.69 -21.27
CA VAL A 62 15.80 2.50 -20.66
C VAL A 62 16.03 1.09 -20.13
N GLY A 63 14.96 0.35 -19.90
CA GLY A 63 15.01 -1.00 -19.32
C GLY A 63 14.43 -1.07 -17.92
N ARG A 64 14.21 -2.28 -17.44
CA ARG A 64 13.60 -2.55 -16.12
C ARG A 64 14.64 -2.45 -15.00
N LYS A 65 15.81 -3.07 -15.20
CA LYS A 65 16.87 -3.15 -14.20
C LYS A 65 17.34 -1.77 -13.72
N PRO A 66 17.65 -0.76 -14.58
CA PRO A 66 18.09 0.55 -14.12
C PRO A 66 17.08 1.24 -13.21
N LEU A 67 15.78 1.09 -13.48
CA LEU A 67 14.74 1.72 -12.66
C LEU A 67 14.50 0.98 -11.34
N LEU A 68 14.68 -0.33 -11.28
CA LEU A 68 14.67 -1.06 -10.01
C LEU A 68 15.87 -0.67 -9.13
N ILE A 69 17.04 -0.44 -9.73
CA ILE A 69 18.23 0.09 -9.03
C ILE A 69 17.92 1.50 -8.50
N LEU A 70 17.32 2.37 -9.32
CA LEU A 70 16.92 3.73 -8.90
C LEU A 70 15.94 3.71 -7.72
N ASN A 71 14.96 2.79 -7.73
CA ASN A 71 14.07 2.58 -6.58
C ASN A 71 14.86 2.23 -5.30
N CYS A 72 15.80 1.28 -5.38
CA CYS A 72 16.62 0.91 -4.22
C CYS A 72 17.46 2.07 -3.69
N ILE A 73 18.06 2.87 -4.57
CA ILE A 73 18.83 4.05 -4.19
C ILE A 73 17.95 5.09 -3.48
N ALA A 74 16.79 5.37 -4.04
CA ALA A 74 15.87 6.35 -3.47
C ALA A 74 15.32 5.91 -2.10
N GLU A 75 14.93 4.64 -1.96
CA GLU A 75 14.49 4.07 -0.67
C GLU A 75 15.64 4.07 0.36
N LEU A 76 16.86 3.75 -0.06
CA LEU A 76 18.04 3.85 0.79
C LEU A 76 18.24 5.29 1.30
N ILE A 77 18.22 6.28 0.40
CA ILE A 77 18.33 7.69 0.76
C ILE A 77 17.20 8.13 1.68
N ALA A 78 15.96 7.76 1.36
CA ALA A 78 14.80 8.10 2.18
C ALA A 78 14.91 7.53 3.60
N ASN A 79 15.33 6.27 3.75
CA ASN A 79 15.50 5.65 5.06
C ASN A 79 16.70 6.22 5.84
N ILE A 80 17.80 6.59 5.17
CA ILE A 80 18.91 7.32 5.81
C ILE A 80 18.42 8.69 6.31
N LEU A 81 17.66 9.45 5.50
CA LEU A 81 17.09 10.72 5.93
C LEU A 81 16.18 10.56 7.16
N LEU A 82 15.38 9.51 7.22
CA LEU A 82 14.55 9.20 8.39
C LEU A 82 15.38 8.82 9.60
N ALA A 83 16.45 8.05 9.40
CA ALA A 83 17.33 7.61 10.49
C ALA A 83 18.09 8.77 11.16
N ILE A 84 18.49 9.78 10.37
CA ILE A 84 19.22 10.97 10.85
C ILE A 84 18.28 12.16 11.06
N ALA A 85 16.94 11.99 10.97
CA ALA A 85 16.01 13.09 11.06
C ALA A 85 16.10 13.78 12.42
N THR A 86 16.30 15.08 12.39
CA THR A 86 16.31 16.00 13.57
C THR A 86 15.15 16.97 13.54
N SER A 87 14.32 16.94 12.50
CA SER A 87 13.21 17.87 12.31
C SER A 87 12.16 17.33 11.32
N LEU A 88 10.93 17.83 11.40
CA LEU A 88 9.84 17.47 10.49
C LEU A 88 10.16 17.68 9.01
N PRO A 89 10.79 18.78 8.55
CA PRO A 89 11.13 18.96 7.15
C PRO A 89 11.98 17.83 6.55
N ILE A 90 12.91 17.26 7.32
CA ILE A 90 13.73 16.13 6.86
C ILE A 90 12.86 14.89 6.66
N ILE A 91 11.90 14.65 7.56
CA ILE A 91 10.95 13.54 7.45
C ILE A 91 10.08 13.71 6.19
N PHE A 92 9.55 14.92 5.95
CA PHE A 92 8.78 15.22 4.74
C PHE A 92 9.62 15.06 3.47
N LEU A 93 10.87 15.52 3.48
CA LEU A 93 11.80 15.31 2.36
C LEU A 93 12.00 13.82 2.06
N ALA A 94 12.17 13.00 3.09
CA ALA A 94 12.27 11.55 2.93
C ALA A 94 11.01 10.95 2.28
N ARG A 95 9.82 11.43 2.63
CA ARG A 95 8.55 10.97 2.02
C ARG A 95 8.43 11.39 0.56
N VAL A 96 8.87 12.61 0.22
CA VAL A 96 8.93 13.10 -1.16
C VAL A 96 9.89 12.24 -2.00
N VAL A 97 11.10 12.00 -1.51
CA VAL A 97 12.10 11.17 -2.22
C VAL A 97 11.55 9.76 -2.44
N ALA A 98 11.01 9.12 -1.39
CA ALA A 98 10.43 7.78 -1.51
C ALA A 98 9.27 7.73 -2.52
N GLY A 99 8.37 8.73 -2.49
CA GLY A 99 7.21 8.79 -3.39
C GLY A 99 7.58 9.05 -4.86
N LEU A 100 8.52 10.00 -5.10
CA LEU A 100 8.97 10.36 -6.44
C LEU A 100 9.61 9.19 -7.20
N PHE A 101 10.33 8.33 -6.51
CA PHE A 101 11.10 7.24 -7.14
C PHE A 101 10.52 5.85 -6.87
N LYS A 102 9.28 5.74 -6.36
CA LYS A 102 8.63 4.45 -6.14
C LYS A 102 8.23 3.79 -7.46
N THR A 103 9.15 2.97 -7.99
CA THR A 103 8.98 2.31 -9.31
C THR A 103 8.60 0.84 -9.19
N ASN A 104 8.74 0.23 -8.01
CA ASN A 104 8.65 -1.21 -7.79
C ASN A 104 7.30 -1.84 -8.22
N VAL A 105 6.18 -1.11 -8.17
CA VAL A 105 4.88 -1.63 -8.64
C VAL A 105 4.79 -1.59 -10.16
N SER A 106 5.01 -0.42 -10.78
CA SER A 106 4.86 -0.26 -12.24
C SER A 106 5.94 -1.02 -13.02
N VAL A 107 7.20 -0.88 -12.60
CA VAL A 107 8.34 -1.56 -13.26
C VAL A 107 8.40 -3.03 -12.88
N GLY A 108 8.03 -3.39 -11.64
CA GLY A 108 8.05 -4.76 -11.16
C GLY A 108 7.02 -5.65 -11.86
N THR A 109 5.80 -5.15 -12.08
CA THR A 109 4.79 -5.89 -12.85
C THR A 109 5.22 -6.07 -14.31
N ALA A 110 5.86 -5.06 -14.91
CA ALA A 110 6.44 -5.16 -16.25
C ALA A 110 7.59 -6.18 -16.29
N TYR A 111 8.49 -6.16 -15.29
CA TYR A 111 9.57 -7.15 -15.18
C TYR A 111 9.04 -8.58 -15.12
N ILE A 112 7.98 -8.82 -14.30
CA ILE A 112 7.33 -10.15 -14.25
C ILE A 112 6.73 -10.53 -15.59
N ALA A 113 6.06 -9.59 -16.28
CA ALA A 113 5.48 -9.84 -17.58
C ALA A 113 6.54 -10.22 -18.63
N ASP A 114 7.75 -9.65 -18.53
CA ASP A 114 8.87 -9.93 -19.44
C ASP A 114 9.50 -11.30 -19.17
N ILE A 115 9.54 -11.79 -17.91
CA ILE A 115 10.17 -13.07 -17.54
C ILE A 115 9.19 -14.24 -17.49
N THR A 116 7.91 -14.02 -17.80
CA THR A 116 6.86 -15.05 -17.81
C THR A 116 6.19 -15.13 -19.18
N ASP A 117 5.93 -16.35 -19.65
CA ASP A 117 5.06 -16.59 -20.79
C ASP A 117 3.58 -16.31 -20.45
N GLU A 118 2.72 -16.26 -21.45
CA GLU A 118 1.29 -15.99 -21.26
C GLU A 118 0.62 -16.95 -20.28
N LYS A 119 1.00 -18.24 -20.33
CA LYS A 119 0.44 -19.30 -19.51
C LYS A 119 0.80 -19.17 -18.04
N ASN A 120 2.01 -18.66 -17.72
CA ASN A 120 2.52 -18.51 -16.37
C ASN A 120 2.40 -17.07 -15.82
N ARG A 121 1.96 -16.10 -16.64
CA ARG A 121 1.86 -14.69 -16.25
C ARG A 121 0.94 -14.47 -15.05
N ALA A 122 -0.23 -15.11 -15.04
CA ALA A 122 -1.17 -15.03 -13.91
C ALA A 122 -0.55 -15.54 -12.59
N LYS A 123 0.20 -16.64 -12.66
CA LYS A 123 0.96 -17.18 -11.51
C LYS A 123 2.04 -16.21 -11.05
N GLY A 124 2.74 -15.58 -11.97
CA GLY A 124 3.76 -14.56 -11.67
C GLY A 124 3.19 -13.35 -10.94
N MET A 125 2.06 -12.83 -11.43
CA MET A 125 1.36 -11.70 -10.78
C MET A 125 0.80 -12.10 -9.40
N GLY A 126 0.31 -13.33 -9.25
CA GLY A 126 -0.10 -13.86 -7.95
C GLY A 126 1.05 -13.92 -6.94
N MET A 127 2.23 -14.33 -7.36
CA MET A 127 3.42 -14.34 -6.51
C MET A 127 3.91 -12.94 -6.13
N PHE A 128 3.74 -11.94 -7.03
CA PHE A 128 3.96 -10.53 -6.70
C PHE A 128 3.06 -10.09 -5.54
N GLY A 129 1.75 -10.39 -5.64
CA GLY A 129 0.80 -10.08 -4.56
C GLY A 129 1.14 -10.76 -3.24
N VAL A 130 1.58 -12.02 -3.27
CA VAL A 130 2.01 -12.76 -2.08
C VAL A 130 3.24 -12.10 -1.43
N ALA A 131 4.28 -11.76 -2.21
CA ALA A 131 5.48 -11.11 -1.69
C ALA A 131 5.15 -9.74 -1.06
N PHE A 132 4.29 -8.96 -1.73
CA PHE A 132 3.83 -7.66 -1.25
C PHE A 132 3.03 -7.81 0.05
N GLY A 133 2.07 -8.74 0.10
CA GLY A 133 1.26 -9.01 1.29
C GLY A 133 2.07 -9.48 2.49
N LEU A 134 2.99 -10.43 2.28
CA LEU A 134 3.91 -10.90 3.33
C LEU A 134 4.81 -9.76 3.82
N GLY A 135 5.31 -8.91 2.92
CA GLY A 135 6.11 -7.74 3.29
C GLY A 135 5.34 -6.77 4.18
N PHE A 136 4.09 -6.46 3.85
CA PHE A 136 3.20 -5.62 4.67
C PHE A 136 2.75 -6.28 5.97
N THR A 137 2.81 -7.61 6.06
CA THR A 137 2.51 -8.35 7.29
C THR A 137 3.69 -8.35 8.25
N PHE A 138 4.88 -8.71 7.75
CA PHE A 138 6.07 -8.89 8.59
C PHE A 138 6.87 -7.59 8.80
N GLY A 139 6.77 -6.61 7.89
CA GLY A 139 7.47 -5.34 8.02
C GLY A 139 7.07 -4.57 9.29
N PRO A 140 5.79 -4.22 9.48
CA PRO A 140 5.35 -3.51 10.68
C PRO A 140 5.61 -4.30 11.97
N LEU A 141 5.49 -5.63 11.94
CA LEU A 141 5.86 -6.46 13.08
C LEU A 141 7.36 -6.31 13.42
N ALA A 142 8.23 -6.47 12.44
CA ALA A 142 9.67 -6.33 12.63
C ALA A 142 10.04 -4.92 13.13
N GLY A 143 9.52 -3.88 12.47
CA GLY A 143 9.73 -2.49 12.88
C GLY A 143 9.22 -2.22 14.31
N GLY A 144 8.03 -2.72 14.63
CA GLY A 144 7.42 -2.57 15.94
C GLY A 144 8.18 -3.31 17.05
N LEU A 145 8.64 -4.54 16.80
CA LEU A 145 9.44 -5.31 17.76
C LEU A 145 10.78 -4.64 18.07
N ILE A 146 11.42 -4.05 17.07
CA ILE A 146 12.69 -3.35 17.22
C ILE A 146 12.50 -2.03 17.98
N ALA A 147 11.47 -1.26 17.62
CA ALA A 147 11.17 0.01 18.29
C ALA A 147 10.69 -0.20 19.74
N GLY A 148 9.96 -1.29 20.02
CA GLY A 148 9.42 -1.62 21.33
C GLY A 148 8.14 -0.87 21.68
N SER A 149 7.57 -1.17 22.87
CA SER A 149 6.39 -0.48 23.40
C SER A 149 6.80 0.89 24.03
N ASN A 150 7.92 0.90 24.76
CA ASN A 150 8.52 2.10 25.34
C ASN A 150 9.60 2.64 24.39
N TYR A 151 9.18 3.17 23.28
CA TYR A 151 10.06 3.64 22.22
C TYR A 151 10.77 4.96 22.58
N THR A 152 12.00 5.09 22.10
CA THR A 152 12.77 6.34 22.13
C THR A 152 13.07 6.78 20.68
N GLN A 153 13.58 8.02 20.54
CA GLN A 153 14.04 8.46 19.22
C GLN A 153 15.15 7.55 18.66
N GLU A 154 16.00 7.01 19.52
CA GLU A 154 17.07 6.09 19.13
C GLU A 154 16.53 4.77 18.58
N THR A 155 15.52 4.15 19.26
CA THR A 155 14.94 2.89 18.78
C THR A 155 14.15 3.08 17.48
N LEU A 156 13.47 4.22 17.32
CA LEU A 156 12.80 4.56 16.06
C LEU A 156 13.81 4.78 14.93
N SER A 157 14.91 5.49 15.21
CA SER A 157 16.01 5.70 14.26
C SER A 157 16.68 4.37 13.87
N LEU A 158 16.84 3.44 14.82
CA LEU A 158 17.39 2.11 14.55
C LEU A 158 16.55 1.33 13.51
N VAL A 159 15.22 1.42 13.57
CA VAL A 159 14.36 0.79 12.56
C VAL A 159 14.64 1.35 11.16
N ALA A 160 14.80 2.67 11.05
CA ALA A 160 15.14 3.31 9.78
C ALA A 160 16.54 2.94 9.27
N TRP A 161 17.55 2.80 10.15
CA TRP A 161 18.87 2.28 9.80
C TRP A 161 18.84 0.84 9.31
N LEU A 162 18.04 -0.03 9.94
CA LEU A 162 17.88 -1.41 9.50
C LEU A 162 17.17 -1.48 8.15
N ALA A 163 16.15 -0.65 7.93
CA ALA A 163 15.50 -0.53 6.63
C ALA A 163 16.46 -0.03 5.54
N ALA A 164 17.31 0.96 5.85
CA ALA A 164 18.36 1.42 4.95
C ALA A 164 19.36 0.29 4.62
N THR A 165 19.73 -0.51 5.62
CA THR A 165 20.61 -1.69 5.42
C THR A 165 19.96 -2.71 4.50
N ILE A 166 18.68 -3.04 4.69
CA ILE A 166 17.93 -3.94 3.81
C ILE A 166 17.89 -3.39 2.37
N ASN A 167 17.66 -2.07 2.21
CA ASN A 167 17.66 -1.45 0.88
C ASN A 167 19.06 -1.43 0.23
N LEU A 168 20.12 -1.27 1.00
CA LEU A 168 21.49 -1.40 0.50
C LEU A 168 21.77 -2.84 0.02
N LEU A 169 21.36 -3.84 0.80
CA LEU A 169 21.48 -5.24 0.41
C LEU A 169 20.64 -5.55 -0.84
N ASN A 170 19.43 -5.00 -0.93
CA ASN A 170 18.59 -5.10 -2.13
C ASN A 170 19.23 -4.43 -3.35
N LEU A 171 19.86 -3.26 -3.17
CA LEU A 171 20.59 -2.57 -4.24
C LEU A 171 21.71 -3.44 -4.79
N ILE A 172 22.53 -4.02 -3.90
CA ILE A 172 23.60 -4.96 -4.27
C ILE A 172 23.02 -6.19 -4.96
N PHE A 173 21.95 -6.76 -4.40
CA PHE A 173 21.28 -7.95 -4.93
C PHE A 173 20.75 -7.72 -6.34
N VAL A 174 20.02 -6.61 -6.59
CA VAL A 174 19.50 -6.26 -7.92
C VAL A 174 20.66 -6.00 -8.89
N SER A 175 21.70 -5.28 -8.46
CA SER A 175 22.84 -4.94 -9.30
C SER A 175 23.55 -6.18 -9.83
N ILE A 176 23.75 -7.19 -8.98
CA ILE A 176 24.50 -8.41 -9.30
C ILE A 176 23.61 -9.45 -9.99
N PHE A 177 22.45 -9.75 -9.42
CA PHE A 177 21.66 -10.93 -9.79
C PHE A 177 20.56 -10.69 -10.81
N PHE A 178 20.18 -9.43 -11.07
CA PHE A 178 19.15 -9.15 -12.05
C PHE A 178 19.76 -8.93 -13.42
N LYS A 179 19.10 -9.47 -14.42
CA LYS A 179 19.39 -9.21 -15.82
C LYS A 179 18.38 -8.22 -16.38
N GLU A 180 18.81 -7.41 -17.35
CA GLU A 180 17.87 -6.58 -18.11
C GLU A 180 16.94 -7.50 -18.92
N THR A 181 15.64 -7.23 -18.81
CA THR A 181 14.60 -8.06 -19.45
C THR A 181 14.03 -7.42 -20.70
N LEU A 182 14.24 -6.10 -20.89
CA LEU A 182 13.75 -5.42 -22.08
C LEU A 182 14.52 -5.86 -23.32
N PRO A 183 13.85 -6.49 -24.32
CA PRO A 183 14.50 -6.85 -25.58
C PRO A 183 15.01 -5.61 -26.33
N LYS A 184 16.23 -5.68 -26.87
CA LYS A 184 16.86 -4.56 -27.59
C LYS A 184 16.00 -4.03 -28.75
N GLU A 185 15.21 -4.90 -29.38
CA GLU A 185 14.33 -4.58 -30.51
C GLU A 185 13.03 -3.86 -30.10
N LYS A 186 12.58 -4.01 -28.85
CA LYS A 186 11.34 -3.39 -28.35
C LYS A 186 11.52 -1.96 -27.78
N LYS A 187 12.73 -1.44 -27.71
CA LYS A 187 13.02 -0.10 -27.21
C LYS A 187 12.35 1.06 -28.01
N ILE A 188 11.69 0.77 -29.14
CA ILE A 188 11.16 1.78 -30.07
C ILE A 188 9.63 1.87 -30.07
N GLN A 189 8.90 0.90 -29.55
CA GLN A 189 7.43 0.93 -29.53
C GLN A 189 6.88 1.39 -28.18
N THR A 190 6.86 2.69 -27.98
CA THR A 190 6.15 3.29 -26.82
C THR A 190 4.63 3.24 -27.09
N LYS A 191 3.92 2.31 -26.50
CA LYS A 191 2.50 2.51 -26.23
C LYS A 191 2.40 3.69 -25.25
N ASN A 192 1.98 4.84 -25.74
CA ASN A 192 1.67 6.01 -24.91
C ASN A 192 0.53 5.63 -23.93
N ASN A 193 0.88 5.15 -22.74
CA ASN A 193 -0.05 5.09 -21.62
C ASN A 193 -0.19 6.50 -21.05
N ASN A 194 -0.86 7.37 -21.82
CA ASN A 194 -1.09 8.75 -21.42
C ASN A 194 -2.16 8.77 -20.31
N LEU A 195 -1.99 9.65 -19.35
CA LEU A 195 -3.00 9.98 -18.33
C LEU A 195 -4.39 10.24 -18.97
N SER A 196 -4.40 10.82 -20.19
CA SER A 196 -5.63 10.99 -20.98
C SER A 196 -6.38 9.69 -21.26
N LYS A 197 -5.68 8.59 -21.56
CA LYS A 197 -6.32 7.27 -21.77
C LYS A 197 -6.88 6.67 -20.48
N GLN A 198 -6.21 6.89 -19.35
CA GLN A 198 -6.74 6.48 -18.05
C GLN A 198 -8.02 7.26 -17.70
N ILE A 199 -8.04 8.57 -17.96
CA ILE A 199 -9.23 9.40 -17.76
C ILE A 199 -10.39 8.93 -18.66
N GLU A 200 -10.10 8.57 -19.91
CA GLU A 200 -11.10 8.02 -20.83
C GLU A 200 -11.68 6.70 -20.32
N VAL A 201 -10.83 5.81 -19.80
CA VAL A 201 -11.24 4.54 -19.20
C VAL A 201 -12.11 4.77 -17.95
N VAL A 202 -11.76 5.74 -17.09
CA VAL A 202 -12.57 6.08 -15.90
C VAL A 202 -13.94 6.63 -16.30
N LYS A 203 -14.02 7.41 -17.38
CA LYS A 203 -15.30 7.96 -17.89
C LYS A 203 -16.21 6.92 -18.52
N ASN A 204 -15.74 5.69 -18.77
CA ASN A 204 -16.59 4.65 -19.32
C ASN A 204 -17.69 4.28 -18.31
N PRO A 205 -19.00 4.46 -18.65
CA PRO A 205 -20.10 4.24 -17.72
C PRO A 205 -20.23 2.79 -17.24
N LEU A 206 -19.70 1.81 -17.99
CA LEU A 206 -19.68 0.39 -17.61
C LEU A 206 -18.61 0.07 -16.55
N LEU A 207 -17.55 0.87 -16.47
CA LEU A 207 -16.39 0.66 -15.59
C LEU A 207 -16.39 1.64 -14.40
N LEU A 208 -16.93 2.83 -14.58
CA LEU A 208 -16.97 3.89 -13.58
C LEU A 208 -17.46 3.44 -12.19
N PRO A 209 -18.58 2.68 -12.06
CA PRO A 209 -19.03 2.25 -10.73
C PRO A 209 -17.96 1.44 -9.98
N TYR A 210 -17.21 0.58 -10.66
CA TYR A 210 -16.17 -0.25 -10.05
C TYR A 210 -14.94 0.58 -9.65
N PHE A 211 -14.59 1.60 -10.42
CA PHE A 211 -13.53 2.55 -10.02
C PHE A 211 -13.96 3.38 -8.82
N LEU A 212 -15.22 3.79 -8.73
CA LEU A 212 -15.74 4.46 -7.55
C LEU A 212 -15.71 3.56 -6.32
N LEU A 213 -16.11 2.29 -6.44
CA LEU A 213 -16.00 1.31 -5.34
C LEU A 213 -14.55 1.18 -4.84
N ILE A 214 -13.57 1.05 -5.76
CA ILE A 214 -12.15 1.05 -5.39
C ILE A 214 -11.77 2.33 -4.67
N PHE A 215 -12.14 3.48 -5.22
CA PHE A 215 -11.80 4.78 -4.66
C PHE A 215 -12.35 4.92 -3.23
N PHE A 216 -13.62 4.62 -3.00
CA PHE A 216 -14.25 4.75 -1.70
C PHE A 216 -13.69 3.79 -0.65
N ILE A 217 -13.48 2.52 -1.02
CA ILE A 217 -12.80 1.54 -0.12
C ILE A 217 -11.44 2.07 0.30
N TYR A 218 -10.65 2.59 -0.65
CA TYR A 218 -9.28 3.01 -0.34
C TYR A 218 -9.20 4.37 0.33
N VAL A 219 -10.18 5.26 0.19
CA VAL A 219 -10.31 6.48 1.00
C VAL A 219 -10.47 6.09 2.47
N ALA A 220 -11.45 5.23 2.79
CA ALA A 220 -11.72 4.78 4.14
C ALA A 220 -10.52 4.00 4.73
N PHE A 221 -10.03 3.00 4.00
CA PHE A 221 -8.93 2.16 4.49
C PHE A 221 -7.64 2.94 4.74
N SER A 222 -7.29 3.85 3.82
CA SER A 222 -6.08 4.66 3.97
C SER A 222 -6.20 5.70 5.08
N GLY A 223 -7.40 6.22 5.31
CA GLY A 223 -7.69 7.08 6.46
C GLY A 223 -7.39 6.38 7.77
N MET A 224 -7.90 5.15 7.93
CA MET A 224 -7.58 4.31 9.08
C MET A 224 -6.07 4.02 9.16
N GLU A 225 -5.42 3.61 8.06
CA GLU A 225 -3.98 3.31 8.03
C GLU A 225 -3.14 4.49 8.56
N GLY A 226 -3.54 5.73 8.24
CA GLY A 226 -2.85 6.94 8.70
C GLY A 226 -3.13 7.32 10.14
N THR A 227 -4.27 6.93 10.70
CA THR A 227 -4.72 7.39 12.03
C THR A 227 -4.64 6.34 13.13
N ILE A 228 -4.67 5.05 12.77
CA ILE A 228 -4.80 3.94 13.76
C ILE A 228 -3.67 3.92 14.80
N ALA A 229 -2.43 4.20 14.40
CA ALA A 229 -1.29 4.20 15.32
C ALA A 229 -1.40 5.31 16.38
N VAL A 230 -1.87 6.49 15.99
CA VAL A 230 -2.10 7.60 16.92
C VAL A 230 -3.32 7.33 17.78
N TRP A 231 -4.40 6.84 17.17
CA TRP A 231 -5.61 6.49 17.90
C TRP A 231 -5.36 5.42 18.98
N THR A 232 -4.61 4.36 18.66
CA THR A 232 -4.26 3.32 19.63
C THR A 232 -3.32 3.85 20.72
N LYS A 233 -2.42 4.78 20.40
CA LYS A 233 -1.58 5.46 21.37
C LYS A 233 -2.41 6.30 22.35
N GLU A 234 -3.36 7.10 21.87
CA GLU A 234 -4.21 7.95 22.69
C GLU A 234 -5.22 7.17 23.53
N THR A 235 -5.67 6.01 23.04
CA THR A 235 -6.73 5.21 23.69
C THR A 235 -6.15 4.16 24.64
N PHE A 236 -5.08 3.48 24.26
CA PHE A 236 -4.53 2.34 24.99
C PHE A 236 -3.08 2.52 25.41
N THR A 237 -2.48 3.69 25.15
CA THR A 237 -1.05 3.97 25.36
C THR A 237 -0.13 3.00 24.61
N TRP A 238 -0.59 2.46 23.47
CA TRP A 238 0.17 1.53 22.67
C TRP A 238 1.33 2.21 21.95
N GLY A 239 2.44 1.48 21.84
CA GLY A 239 3.61 1.88 21.07
C GLY A 239 3.69 1.16 19.71
N PRO A 240 4.83 1.32 19.02
CA PRO A 240 5.10 0.66 17.74
C PRO A 240 4.94 -0.86 17.77
N LYS A 241 5.31 -1.50 18.88
CA LYS A 241 5.24 -2.96 19.06
C LYS A 241 3.82 -3.48 18.96
N GLU A 242 2.88 -2.88 19.67
CA GLU A 242 1.47 -3.28 19.68
C GLU A 242 0.83 -3.03 18.30
N VAL A 243 1.15 -1.90 17.66
CA VAL A 243 0.71 -1.62 16.27
C VAL A 243 1.26 -2.68 15.32
N GLY A 244 2.50 -3.12 15.49
CA GLY A 244 3.10 -4.21 14.71
C GLY A 244 2.32 -5.52 14.84
N PHE A 245 1.86 -5.89 16.03
CA PHE A 245 1.01 -7.07 16.24
C PHE A 245 -0.38 -6.95 15.60
N VAL A 246 -0.99 -5.77 15.65
CA VAL A 246 -2.26 -5.52 14.94
C VAL A 246 -2.10 -5.70 13.43
N MET A 247 -1.01 -5.20 12.86
CA MET A 247 -0.71 -5.37 11.43
C MET A 247 -0.38 -6.83 11.08
N LEU A 248 0.29 -7.57 11.97
CA LEU A 248 0.49 -9.02 11.81
C LEU A 248 -0.85 -9.75 11.74
N LEU A 249 -1.77 -9.46 12.65
CA LEU A 249 -3.11 -10.05 12.65
C LEU A 249 -3.85 -9.72 11.36
N ALA A 250 -3.83 -8.45 10.93
CA ALA A 250 -4.46 -8.00 9.69
C ALA A 250 -3.91 -8.77 8.48
N GLY A 251 -2.59 -8.86 8.35
CA GLY A 251 -1.93 -9.57 7.27
C GLY A 251 -2.24 -11.07 7.28
N PHE A 252 -2.23 -11.71 8.45
CA PHE A 252 -2.57 -13.12 8.58
C PHE A 252 -4.04 -13.41 8.20
N CYS A 253 -4.97 -12.58 8.67
CA CYS A 253 -6.37 -12.66 8.26
C CYS A 253 -6.53 -12.48 6.74
N GLN A 254 -5.79 -11.56 6.13
CA GLN A 254 -5.84 -11.31 4.70
C GLN A 254 -5.33 -12.51 3.88
N ILE A 255 -4.29 -13.19 4.35
CA ILE A 255 -3.79 -14.43 3.74
C ILE A 255 -4.86 -15.52 3.77
N ILE A 256 -5.55 -15.71 4.91
CA ILE A 256 -6.65 -16.67 5.04
C ILE A 256 -7.80 -16.31 4.10
N VAL A 257 -8.22 -15.05 4.10
CA VAL A 257 -9.34 -14.57 3.29
C VAL A 257 -9.06 -14.74 1.79
N GLN A 258 -7.93 -14.27 1.30
CA GLN A 258 -7.59 -14.34 -0.13
C GLN A 258 -7.11 -15.72 -0.57
N GLY A 259 -6.37 -16.41 0.29
CA GLY A 259 -5.78 -17.73 -0.02
C GLY A 259 -6.78 -18.88 0.04
N ILE A 260 -7.70 -18.85 1.00
CA ILE A 260 -8.61 -19.96 1.28
C ILE A 260 -10.07 -19.55 1.06
N LEU A 261 -10.55 -18.54 1.81
CA LEU A 261 -11.96 -18.21 1.88
C LEU A 261 -12.53 -17.73 0.55
N LEU A 262 -11.83 -16.83 -0.14
CA LEU A 262 -12.22 -16.32 -1.46
C LEU A 262 -12.38 -17.47 -2.46
N ARG A 263 -11.47 -18.45 -2.49
CA ARG A 263 -11.55 -19.59 -3.40
C ARG A 263 -12.78 -20.47 -3.18
N ILE A 264 -13.27 -20.52 -1.95
CA ILE A 264 -14.48 -21.28 -1.59
C ILE A 264 -15.73 -20.47 -1.96
N LEU A 265 -15.74 -19.19 -1.59
CA LEU A 265 -16.90 -18.31 -1.75
C LEU A 265 -17.22 -18.01 -3.22
N ILE A 266 -16.21 -17.78 -4.08
CA ILE A 266 -16.41 -17.47 -5.49
C ILE A 266 -17.03 -18.63 -6.29
N LYS A 267 -17.00 -19.87 -5.76
CA LYS A 267 -17.68 -21.02 -6.34
C LYS A 267 -19.17 -21.07 -6.01
N ARG A 268 -19.60 -20.35 -4.96
CA ARG A 268 -20.97 -20.41 -4.44
C ARG A 268 -21.76 -19.12 -4.63
N PHE A 269 -21.07 -17.99 -4.71
CA PHE A 269 -21.66 -16.65 -4.76
C PHE A 269 -21.12 -15.84 -5.93
N ASP A 270 -21.96 -15.01 -6.52
CA ASP A 270 -21.57 -14.06 -7.55
C ASP A 270 -20.64 -12.98 -6.98
N GLU A 271 -19.75 -12.46 -7.82
CA GLU A 271 -18.77 -11.43 -7.43
C GLU A 271 -19.43 -10.19 -6.83
N ILE A 272 -20.62 -9.78 -7.33
CA ILE A 272 -21.36 -8.60 -6.81
C ILE A 272 -21.83 -8.86 -5.38
N LYS A 273 -22.38 -10.05 -5.07
CA LYS A 273 -22.78 -10.43 -3.71
C LYS A 273 -21.59 -10.48 -2.75
N LEU A 274 -20.44 -10.94 -3.24
CA LEU A 274 -19.21 -10.96 -2.46
C LEU A 274 -18.70 -9.54 -2.18
N ILE A 275 -18.75 -8.63 -3.16
CA ILE A 275 -18.42 -7.21 -2.95
C ILE A 275 -19.34 -6.61 -1.88
N ALA A 276 -20.65 -6.81 -2.00
CA ALA A 276 -21.63 -6.32 -1.02
C ALA A 276 -21.34 -6.85 0.40
N SER A 277 -21.04 -8.17 0.54
CA SER A 277 -20.65 -8.74 1.83
C SER A 277 -19.37 -8.13 2.39
N GLY A 278 -18.42 -7.80 1.50
CA GLY A 278 -17.19 -7.12 1.87
C GLY A 278 -17.44 -5.69 2.38
N PHE A 279 -18.34 -4.92 1.74
CA PHE A 279 -18.72 -3.58 2.20
C PHE A 279 -19.40 -3.63 3.56
N VAL A 280 -20.36 -4.53 3.76
CA VAL A 280 -21.02 -4.74 5.06
C VAL A 280 -19.97 -5.04 6.14
N SER A 281 -19.01 -5.91 5.84
CA SER A 281 -17.93 -6.24 6.76
C SER A 281 -17.04 -5.05 7.09
N LEU A 282 -16.70 -4.20 6.10
CA LEU A 282 -15.93 -2.96 6.33
C LEU A 282 -16.68 -2.01 7.26
N ILE A 283 -18.00 -1.80 7.02
CA ILE A 283 -18.84 -0.93 7.85
C ILE A 283 -18.83 -1.42 9.31
N PHE A 284 -19.02 -2.72 9.54
CA PHE A 284 -18.95 -3.30 10.88
C PHE A 284 -17.55 -3.12 11.50
N GLY A 285 -16.48 -3.41 10.74
CA GLY A 285 -15.11 -3.27 11.22
C GLY A 285 -14.79 -1.82 11.64
N PHE A 286 -15.13 -0.83 10.81
CA PHE A 286 -14.94 0.58 11.15
C PHE A 286 -15.79 1.02 12.35
N SER A 287 -17.02 0.51 12.49
CA SER A 287 -17.89 0.84 13.61
C SER A 287 -17.43 0.27 14.96
N LEU A 288 -16.64 -0.81 14.95
CA LEU A 288 -16.12 -1.43 16.17
C LEU A 288 -14.89 -0.72 16.75
N ILE A 289 -14.05 -0.10 15.92
CA ILE A 289 -12.82 0.59 16.39
C ILE A 289 -13.17 1.66 17.46
N PRO A 290 -14.11 2.60 17.20
CA PRO A 290 -14.40 3.70 18.14
C PRO A 290 -15.04 3.26 19.47
N THR A 291 -15.37 1.98 19.65
CA THR A 291 -15.90 1.47 20.94
C THR A 291 -14.87 1.50 22.07
N GLU A 292 -13.60 1.74 21.75
CA GLU A 292 -12.48 1.80 22.69
C GLU A 292 -12.32 0.54 23.56
N ASN A 293 -12.84 -0.59 23.07
CA ASN A 293 -12.72 -1.86 23.75
C ASN A 293 -11.59 -2.69 23.14
N ILE A 294 -10.55 -2.95 23.91
CA ILE A 294 -9.36 -3.67 23.48
C ILE A 294 -9.66 -5.08 22.89
N TYR A 295 -10.69 -5.75 23.41
CA TYR A 295 -11.10 -7.08 22.93
C TYR A 295 -11.83 -7.04 21.59
N LEU A 296 -12.39 -5.88 21.22
CA LEU A 296 -13.07 -5.70 19.94
C LEU A 296 -12.12 -5.26 18.81
N ILE A 297 -10.91 -4.81 19.13
CA ILE A 297 -9.92 -4.44 18.10
C ILE A 297 -9.55 -5.63 17.20
N PRO A 298 -9.20 -6.83 17.72
CA PRO A 298 -8.96 -8.00 16.87
C PRO A 298 -10.17 -8.37 16.00
N VAL A 299 -11.39 -8.24 16.54
CA VAL A 299 -12.64 -8.52 15.82
C VAL A 299 -12.81 -7.51 14.67
N ALA A 300 -12.61 -6.23 14.95
CA ALA A 300 -12.65 -5.17 13.92
C ALA A 300 -11.64 -5.46 12.79
N ILE A 301 -10.42 -5.84 13.13
CA ILE A 301 -9.37 -6.17 12.15
C ILE A 301 -9.77 -7.38 11.29
N ILE A 302 -10.41 -8.41 11.85
CA ILE A 302 -10.92 -9.57 11.10
C ILE A 302 -11.97 -9.10 10.07
N PHE A 303 -12.94 -8.27 10.49
CA PHE A 303 -13.96 -7.72 9.59
C PHE A 303 -13.35 -6.85 8.49
N LEU A 304 -12.41 -5.96 8.82
CA LEU A 304 -11.72 -5.11 7.84
C LEU A 304 -10.89 -5.94 6.85
N SER A 305 -10.17 -6.94 7.34
CA SER A 305 -9.38 -7.84 6.49
C SER A 305 -10.25 -8.67 5.55
N TYR A 306 -11.41 -9.15 6.02
CA TYR A 306 -12.39 -9.82 5.17
C TYR A 306 -12.91 -8.86 4.10
N GLY A 307 -13.33 -7.66 4.50
CA GLY A 307 -13.91 -6.69 3.59
C GLY A 307 -12.98 -6.32 2.42
N ILE A 308 -11.74 -5.95 2.71
CA ILE A 308 -10.74 -5.64 1.67
C ILE A 308 -10.31 -6.90 0.90
N GLY A 309 -10.10 -8.01 1.63
CA GLY A 309 -9.62 -9.26 1.06
C GLY A 309 -10.59 -9.88 0.05
N ILE A 310 -11.89 -9.64 0.18
CA ILE A 310 -12.93 -10.10 -0.76
C ILE A 310 -13.22 -9.04 -1.83
N SER A 311 -13.45 -7.79 -1.44
CA SER A 311 -13.91 -6.75 -2.37
C SER A 311 -12.90 -6.45 -3.46
N ASN A 312 -11.64 -6.24 -3.11
CA ASN A 312 -10.61 -5.82 -4.07
C ASN A 312 -10.36 -6.84 -5.19
N PRO A 313 -10.16 -8.15 -4.91
CA PRO A 313 -10.02 -9.15 -5.97
C PRO A 313 -11.29 -9.31 -6.84
N CYS A 314 -12.49 -9.24 -6.24
CA CYS A 314 -13.74 -9.36 -6.98
C CYS A 314 -13.94 -8.16 -7.93
N ILE A 315 -13.70 -6.93 -7.47
CA ILE A 315 -13.78 -5.73 -8.31
C ILE A 315 -12.77 -5.82 -9.47
N ASN A 316 -11.52 -6.19 -9.18
CA ASN A 316 -10.49 -6.34 -10.22
C ASN A 316 -10.84 -7.46 -11.23
N SER A 317 -11.50 -8.54 -10.79
CA SER A 317 -12.01 -9.59 -11.66
C SER A 317 -13.07 -9.06 -12.61
N ILE A 318 -14.06 -8.31 -12.10
CA ILE A 318 -15.11 -7.71 -12.93
C ILE A 318 -14.53 -6.70 -13.92
N LEU A 319 -13.63 -5.82 -13.47
CA LEU A 319 -12.93 -4.89 -14.35
C LEU A 319 -12.18 -5.60 -15.48
N SER A 320 -11.49 -6.69 -15.15
CA SER A 320 -10.76 -7.51 -16.14
C SER A 320 -11.70 -8.20 -17.14
N LYS A 321 -12.87 -8.69 -16.70
CA LYS A 321 -13.87 -9.33 -17.57
C LYS A 321 -14.54 -8.32 -18.50
N LYS A 322 -14.85 -7.12 -18.01
CA LYS A 322 -15.50 -6.05 -18.79
C LYS A 322 -14.54 -5.31 -19.73
N SER A 323 -13.24 -5.49 -19.60
CA SER A 323 -12.20 -4.87 -20.43
C SER A 323 -11.72 -5.81 -21.53
N GLU A 324 -12.43 -5.90 -22.66
CA GLU A 324 -12.16 -6.86 -23.73
C GLU A 324 -10.73 -6.81 -24.30
N ASN A 325 -10.21 -5.62 -24.63
CA ASN A 325 -8.93 -5.48 -25.34
C ASN A 325 -7.84 -4.71 -24.56
N ASN A 326 -8.17 -4.10 -23.39
CA ASN A 326 -7.27 -3.18 -22.68
C ASN A 326 -7.11 -3.53 -21.19
N LYS A 327 -7.07 -4.83 -20.83
CA LYS A 327 -7.02 -5.29 -19.43
C LYS A 327 -5.92 -4.63 -18.62
N GLY A 328 -4.73 -4.49 -19.19
CA GLY A 328 -3.60 -3.85 -18.51
C GLY A 328 -3.84 -2.36 -18.20
N LEU A 329 -4.44 -1.62 -19.14
CA LEU A 329 -4.79 -0.21 -18.93
C LEU A 329 -5.89 -0.06 -17.86
N VAL A 330 -6.93 -0.88 -17.91
CA VAL A 330 -8.06 -0.83 -16.96
C VAL A 330 -7.60 -1.18 -15.54
N LEU A 331 -6.84 -2.25 -15.35
CA LEU A 331 -6.28 -2.61 -14.04
C LEU A 331 -5.27 -1.58 -13.55
N GLY A 332 -4.42 -1.05 -14.44
CA GLY A 332 -3.51 0.06 -14.12
C GLY A 332 -4.25 1.32 -13.66
N THR A 333 -5.38 1.64 -14.31
CA THR A 333 -6.27 2.74 -13.88
C THR A 333 -6.84 2.47 -12.49
N GLY A 334 -7.21 1.22 -12.16
CA GLY A 334 -7.62 0.83 -10.81
C GLY A 334 -6.55 1.12 -9.75
N TYR A 335 -5.28 0.82 -10.02
CA TYR A 335 -4.16 1.18 -9.12
C TYR A 335 -3.96 2.69 -9.01
N SER A 336 -4.17 3.44 -10.09
CA SER A 336 -4.15 4.91 -10.04
C SER A 336 -5.29 5.47 -9.17
N CYS A 337 -6.50 4.90 -9.25
CA CYS A 337 -7.61 5.25 -8.36
C CYS A 337 -7.28 4.96 -6.89
N GLN A 338 -6.61 3.85 -6.58
CA GLN A 338 -6.16 3.54 -5.21
C GLN A 338 -5.16 4.58 -4.70
N ALA A 339 -4.18 4.97 -5.52
CA ALA A 339 -3.19 5.98 -5.15
C ALA A 339 -3.83 7.36 -4.92
N ALA A 340 -4.77 7.77 -5.79
CA ALA A 340 -5.56 8.99 -5.61
C ALA A 340 -6.39 8.96 -4.33
N ALA A 341 -7.04 7.82 -4.03
CA ALA A 341 -7.81 7.62 -2.82
C ALA A 341 -6.96 7.74 -1.56
N ARG A 342 -5.76 7.15 -1.55
CA ARG A 342 -4.81 7.26 -0.42
C ARG A 342 -4.32 8.69 -0.22
N PHE A 343 -4.03 9.40 -1.30
CA PHE A 343 -3.62 10.81 -1.25
C PHE A 343 -4.69 11.71 -0.62
N ILE A 344 -5.98 11.44 -0.88
CA ILE A 344 -7.10 12.22 -0.35
C ILE A 344 -7.52 11.70 1.04
N GLY A 345 -7.68 10.40 1.19
CA GLY A 345 -8.22 9.77 2.40
C GLY A 345 -7.36 9.97 3.63
N GLN A 346 -6.03 9.85 3.49
CA GLN A 346 -5.12 10.00 4.61
C GLN A 346 -5.17 11.42 5.22
N PRO A 347 -4.94 12.52 4.48
CA PRO A 347 -5.04 13.87 5.04
C PRO A 347 -6.46 14.21 5.52
N LEU A 348 -7.51 13.72 4.83
CA LEU A 348 -8.89 13.92 5.25
C LEU A 348 -9.16 13.30 6.63
N ALA A 349 -8.75 12.07 6.85
CA ALA A 349 -8.89 11.40 8.14
C ALA A 349 -8.10 12.13 9.24
N GLY A 350 -6.89 12.60 8.96
CA GLY A 350 -6.11 13.40 9.91
C GLY A 350 -6.77 14.73 10.24
N PHE A 351 -7.36 15.40 9.25
CA PHE A 351 -8.13 16.63 9.45
C PHE A 351 -9.37 16.39 10.34
N ILE A 352 -10.11 15.31 10.04
CA ILE A 352 -11.30 14.93 10.82
C ILE A 352 -10.88 14.57 12.25
N PHE A 353 -9.82 13.80 12.43
CA PHE A 353 -9.30 13.42 13.74
C PHE A 353 -8.96 14.65 14.60
N LEU A 354 -8.25 15.61 14.03
CA LEU A 354 -7.78 16.81 14.72
C LEU A 354 -8.92 17.74 15.14
N ASN A 355 -9.93 17.93 14.29
CA ASN A 355 -10.96 18.95 14.49
C ASN A 355 -12.25 18.41 15.12
N PHE A 356 -12.56 17.13 14.95
CA PHE A 356 -13.82 16.52 15.40
C PHE A 356 -13.64 15.41 16.44
N GLY A 357 -12.38 15.00 16.70
CA GLY A 357 -12.03 14.00 17.71
C GLY A 357 -11.58 12.66 17.14
N LYS A 358 -10.86 11.90 17.98
CA LYS A 358 -10.14 10.68 17.60
C LYS A 358 -11.00 9.58 17.01
N ASN A 359 -12.26 9.47 17.39
CA ASN A 359 -13.18 8.42 16.97
C ASN A 359 -13.93 8.73 15.67
N VAL A 360 -14.05 10.03 15.33
CA VAL A 360 -14.90 10.51 14.22
C VAL A 360 -14.43 10.00 12.85
N PRO A 361 -13.11 9.87 12.53
CA PRO A 361 -12.68 9.32 11.25
C PRO A 361 -13.26 7.93 10.98
N PHE A 362 -13.29 7.05 11.97
CA PHE A 362 -13.80 5.67 11.80
C PHE A 362 -15.30 5.63 11.61
N TYR A 363 -16.07 6.47 12.34
CA TYR A 363 -17.52 6.63 12.09
C TYR A 363 -17.79 7.24 10.73
N PHE A 364 -16.98 8.20 10.30
CA PHE A 364 -17.04 8.77 8.96
C PHE A 364 -16.80 7.70 7.89
N ASP A 365 -15.76 6.88 8.03
CA ASP A 365 -15.43 5.80 7.10
C ASP A 365 -16.57 4.77 7.03
N ALA A 366 -17.17 4.39 8.18
CA ALA A 366 -18.31 3.49 8.21
C ALA A 366 -19.52 4.10 7.50
N ALA A 367 -19.90 5.35 7.84
CA ALA A 367 -21.05 6.04 7.24
C ALA A 367 -20.85 6.30 5.73
N PHE A 368 -19.64 6.65 5.32
CA PHE A 368 -19.27 6.91 3.95
C PHE A 368 -19.45 5.66 3.06
N LEU A 369 -19.12 4.48 3.59
CA LEU A 369 -19.30 3.21 2.88
C LEU A 369 -20.76 2.74 2.81
N VAL A 370 -21.66 3.26 3.62
CA VAL A 370 -23.11 2.97 3.53
C VAL A 370 -23.75 3.65 2.31
N VAL A 371 -23.21 4.82 1.92
CA VAL A 371 -23.79 5.64 0.82
C VAL A 371 -23.36 5.10 -0.56
N VAL A 372 -22.35 4.26 -0.62
CA VAL A 372 -21.75 3.72 -1.85
C VAL A 372 -22.30 2.36 -2.20
#